data_dbeeb1dd542268459fef0a1bbaf3fe5d
#
_entry.id   dbeeb1dd542268459fef0a1bbaf3fe5d
#
_cell.length_a   1.000
_cell.length_b   1.000
_cell.length_c   1.000
_cell.angle_alpha   90.00
_cell.angle_beta   90.00
_cell.angle_gamma   90.00
#
_symmetry.space_group_name_H-M   'P 1'
#
loop_
_entity.id
_entity.type
_entity.pdbx_description
1 polymer ?
#
loop_
_entity_poly.entity_id
_entity_poly.type
_entity_poly.pdbx_seq_one_letter_code
_entity_poly.pdbx_strand_id
1 'polypeptide(L)'
;DSSSAASDVYKRQVYRLPSLFFTIILAYSTYKFSRLFYTKIVSQIAAILLISSQAIFVMNADVRTDIYLMAPMMVSVWQLSEFFQSKRLKSLLIGWVAISFSMMGKGPIGFVIPVTIITIDLLYNGKIKYIWDRRMFLGVLACLLCLIPMSYGLYTQFGFKGVEFFYWTQSFGRITGSSSWSNATGPLYLFNVFLYAFLPWTIIFLFALINRIVKVYKERNSDEKTEIISILGFVFPMIILSLSNYKLPHYIYCVIPFASVLTAVQINKWSANS
;
A
#
# COMPACT_ATOMS: atom_id res chain seq x y z
N ASP A 1 11.83 40.47 -13.93
CA ASP A 1 11.91 39.54 -12.79
C ASP A 1 10.57 38.90 -12.39
N SER A 2 9.44 39.56 -12.59
CA SER A 2 8.11 38.96 -12.30
C SER A 2 7.75 37.79 -13.23
N SER A 3 8.21 37.80 -14.48
CA SER A 3 7.91 36.72 -15.47
C SER A 3 8.73 35.46 -15.15
N SER A 4 9.93 35.59 -14.63
CA SER A 4 10.78 34.44 -14.23
C SER A 4 10.20 33.74 -12.98
N ALA A 5 9.78 34.51 -11.98
CA ALA A 5 9.14 33.95 -10.79
C ALA A 5 7.82 33.23 -11.09
N ALA A 6 6.97 33.80 -11.98
CA ALA A 6 5.73 33.16 -12.44
C ALA A 6 6.01 31.87 -13.22
N SER A 7 7.03 31.87 -14.08
CA SER A 7 7.47 30.66 -14.82
C SER A 7 7.95 29.55 -13.86
N ASP A 8 8.68 29.90 -12.80
CA ASP A 8 9.19 28.91 -11.84
C ASP A 8 8.08 28.33 -10.96
N VAL A 9 7.10 29.15 -10.56
CA VAL A 9 5.90 28.67 -9.84
C VAL A 9 5.10 27.71 -10.72
N TYR A 10 4.88 28.04 -11.98
CA TYR A 10 4.17 27.19 -12.95
C TYR A 10 4.88 25.83 -13.14
N LYS A 11 6.19 25.83 -13.32
CA LYS A 11 6.98 24.59 -13.43
C LYS A 11 6.80 23.71 -12.20
N ARG A 12 6.90 24.27 -10.98
CA ARG A 12 6.70 23.52 -9.73
C ARG A 12 5.30 22.91 -9.62
N GLN A 13 4.26 23.59 -10.09
CA GLN A 13 2.89 23.06 -10.11
C GLN A 13 2.76 21.90 -11.07
N VAL A 14 3.32 22.00 -12.28
CA VAL A 14 3.28 20.93 -13.29
C VAL A 14 3.95 19.66 -12.78
N TYR A 15 5.09 19.76 -12.06
CA TYR A 15 5.75 18.62 -11.47
C TYR A 15 4.91 17.86 -10.42
N ARG A 16 3.94 18.53 -9.78
CA ARG A 16 3.06 17.92 -8.78
C ARG A 16 1.83 17.22 -9.38
N LEU A 17 1.47 17.52 -10.61
CA LEU A 17 0.28 16.94 -11.25
C LEU A 17 0.27 15.41 -11.26
N PRO A 18 1.37 14.70 -11.62
CA PRO A 18 1.40 13.25 -11.55
C PRO A 18 1.12 12.71 -10.15
N SER A 19 1.71 13.31 -9.10
CA SER A 19 1.48 12.90 -7.71
C SER A 19 0.01 13.08 -7.31
N LEU A 20 -0.62 14.19 -7.70
CA LEU A 20 -2.05 14.43 -7.45
C LEU A 20 -2.93 13.41 -8.17
N PHE A 21 -2.62 13.10 -9.42
CA PHE A 21 -3.35 12.07 -10.18
C PHE A 21 -3.29 10.70 -9.49
N PHE A 22 -2.11 10.27 -9.07
CA PHE A 22 -1.96 9.02 -8.32
C PHE A 22 -2.61 9.06 -6.93
N THR A 23 -2.67 10.23 -6.28
CA THR A 23 -3.41 10.41 -5.03
C THR A 23 -4.92 10.21 -5.23
N ILE A 24 -5.49 10.66 -6.34
CA ILE A 24 -6.88 10.40 -6.68
C ILE A 24 -7.11 8.90 -6.89
N ILE A 25 -6.22 8.22 -7.62
CA ILE A 25 -6.28 6.75 -7.79
C ILE A 25 -6.19 6.05 -6.43
N LEU A 26 -5.31 6.49 -5.55
CA LEU A 26 -5.15 5.94 -4.20
C LEU A 26 -6.42 6.10 -3.36
N ALA A 27 -7.01 7.30 -3.34
CA ALA A 27 -8.25 7.57 -2.62
C ALA A 27 -9.43 6.74 -3.17
N TYR A 28 -9.55 6.68 -4.50
CA TYR A 28 -10.57 5.88 -5.17
C TYR A 28 -10.41 4.38 -4.91
N SER A 29 -9.20 3.84 -5.00
CA SER A 29 -8.95 2.42 -4.73
C SER A 29 -9.18 2.06 -3.26
N THR A 30 -8.82 2.96 -2.33
CA THR A 30 -9.13 2.79 -0.90
C THR A 30 -10.63 2.79 -0.64
N TYR A 31 -11.37 3.71 -1.27
CA TYR A 31 -12.83 3.72 -1.23
C TYR A 31 -13.41 2.41 -1.78
N LYS A 32 -12.97 1.96 -2.95
CA LYS A 32 -13.47 0.73 -3.60
C LYS A 32 -13.13 -0.53 -2.83
N PHE A 33 -11.92 -0.63 -2.29
CA PHE A 33 -11.53 -1.71 -1.39
C PHE A 33 -12.44 -1.76 -0.16
N SER A 34 -12.60 -0.63 0.52
CA SER A 34 -13.48 -0.54 1.69
C SER A 34 -14.92 -0.93 1.36
N ARG A 35 -15.42 -0.61 0.16
CA ARG A 35 -16.77 -0.99 -0.32
C ARG A 35 -17.00 -2.49 -0.51
N LEU A 36 -15.95 -3.28 -0.58
CA LEU A 36 -16.08 -4.75 -0.63
C LEU A 36 -16.52 -5.34 0.70
N PHE A 37 -16.23 -4.66 1.82
CA PHE A 37 -16.41 -5.19 3.17
C PHE A 37 -17.30 -4.33 4.05
N TYR A 38 -17.51 -3.05 3.70
CA TYR A 38 -18.17 -2.06 4.55
C TYR A 38 -19.24 -1.25 3.81
N THR A 39 -20.01 -0.48 4.56
CA THR A 39 -21.03 0.43 4.03
C THR A 39 -20.44 1.56 3.20
N LYS A 40 -21.28 2.22 2.39
CA LYS A 40 -20.87 3.40 1.61
C LYS A 40 -20.30 4.51 2.49
N ILE A 41 -20.91 4.75 3.65
CA ILE A 41 -20.49 5.80 4.59
C ILE A 41 -19.08 5.52 5.11
N VAL A 42 -18.80 4.30 5.60
CA VAL A 42 -17.46 3.92 6.06
C VAL A 42 -16.42 4.14 4.96
N SER A 43 -16.74 3.77 3.73
CA SER A 43 -15.81 3.87 2.60
C SER A 43 -15.53 5.32 2.21
N GLN A 44 -16.53 6.20 2.29
CA GLN A 44 -16.34 7.64 2.07
C GLN A 44 -15.49 8.25 3.17
N ILE A 45 -15.76 7.91 4.44
CA ILE A 45 -14.94 8.36 5.56
C ILE A 45 -13.49 7.89 5.38
N ALA A 46 -13.24 6.63 5.00
CA ALA A 46 -11.89 6.11 4.78
C ALA A 46 -11.12 6.92 3.72
N ALA A 47 -11.75 7.26 2.61
CA ALA A 47 -11.14 8.10 1.58
C ALA A 47 -10.84 9.53 2.08
N ILE A 48 -11.75 10.13 2.86
CA ILE A 48 -11.54 11.47 3.44
C ILE A 48 -10.39 11.44 4.47
N LEU A 49 -10.35 10.46 5.37
CA LEU A 49 -9.28 10.30 6.35
C LEU A 49 -7.92 10.13 5.67
N LEU A 50 -7.87 9.37 4.58
CA LEU A 50 -6.66 9.20 3.79
C LEU A 50 -6.13 10.53 3.27
N ILE A 51 -6.95 11.27 2.51
CA ILE A 51 -6.50 12.52 1.84
C ILE A 51 -6.24 13.67 2.81
N SER A 52 -6.87 13.65 3.99
CA SER A 52 -6.69 14.65 5.05
C SER A 52 -5.55 14.31 6.02
N SER A 53 -4.89 13.17 5.87
CA SER A 53 -3.72 12.82 6.68
C SER A 53 -2.50 13.67 6.31
N GLN A 54 -1.69 14.04 7.30
CA GLN A 54 -0.46 14.80 7.10
C GLN A 54 0.48 14.10 6.11
N ALA A 55 0.55 12.75 6.13
CA ALA A 55 1.35 11.97 5.21
C ALA A 55 1.07 12.29 3.74
N ILE A 56 -0.20 12.34 3.35
CA ILE A 56 -0.59 12.60 1.97
C ILE A 56 -0.33 14.05 1.58
N PHE A 57 -0.54 14.99 2.50
CA PHE A 57 -0.22 16.39 2.28
C PHE A 57 1.28 16.59 2.01
N VAL A 58 2.14 16.05 2.89
CA VAL A 58 3.61 16.15 2.74
C VAL A 58 4.09 15.45 1.48
N MET A 59 3.56 14.26 1.17
CA MET A 59 3.94 13.49 -0.01
C MET A 59 3.64 14.24 -1.32
N ASN A 60 2.49 14.93 -1.41
CA ASN A 60 2.15 15.73 -2.59
C ASN A 60 2.95 17.03 -2.69
N ALA A 61 3.38 17.59 -1.56
CA ALA A 61 4.24 18.77 -1.55
C ALA A 61 5.68 18.46 -2.01
N ASP A 62 6.19 17.28 -1.71
CA ASP A 62 7.60 16.86 -1.90
C ASP A 62 7.81 15.89 -3.10
N VAL A 63 6.89 15.78 -4.02
CA VAL A 63 6.96 14.95 -5.26
C VAL A 63 7.81 13.67 -5.10
N ARG A 64 7.33 12.74 -4.27
CA ARG A 64 8.05 11.49 -3.97
C ARG A 64 7.58 10.32 -4.82
N THR A 65 8.48 9.37 -5.03
CA THR A 65 8.18 8.12 -5.74
C THR A 65 7.23 7.20 -4.97
N ASP A 66 7.01 7.44 -3.68
CA ASP A 66 6.15 6.63 -2.81
C ASP A 66 4.71 6.53 -3.30
N ILE A 67 4.18 7.59 -3.91
CA ILE A 67 2.82 7.57 -4.45
C ILE A 67 2.67 6.58 -5.61
N TYR A 68 3.73 6.41 -6.42
CA TYR A 68 3.76 5.44 -7.52
C TYR A 68 3.88 3.99 -7.05
N LEU A 69 4.30 3.76 -5.80
CA LEU A 69 4.18 2.49 -5.11
C LEU A 69 2.76 2.29 -4.54
N MET A 70 2.29 3.27 -3.75
CA MET A 70 1.08 3.14 -2.92
C MET A 70 -0.20 3.01 -3.74
N ALA A 71 -0.37 3.85 -4.76
CA ALA A 71 -1.61 3.89 -5.51
C ALA A 71 -1.83 2.58 -6.30
N PRO A 72 -0.87 2.08 -7.10
CA PRO A 72 -1.02 0.78 -7.74
C PRO A 72 -1.10 -0.38 -6.74
N MET A 73 -0.36 -0.33 -5.63
CA MET A 73 -0.45 -1.32 -4.56
C MET A 73 -1.89 -1.42 -4.03
N MET A 74 -2.52 -0.28 -3.74
CA MET A 74 -3.90 -0.28 -3.24
C MET A 74 -4.91 -0.71 -4.30
N VAL A 75 -4.68 -0.38 -5.58
CA VAL A 75 -5.45 -0.93 -6.71
C VAL A 75 -5.32 -2.44 -6.75
N SER A 76 -4.11 -2.99 -6.58
CA SER A 76 -3.90 -4.44 -6.59
C SER A 76 -4.63 -5.13 -5.44
N VAL A 77 -4.54 -4.59 -4.22
CA VAL A 77 -5.25 -5.12 -3.05
C VAL A 77 -6.77 -5.12 -3.28
N TRP A 78 -7.32 -4.00 -3.78
CA TRP A 78 -8.74 -3.93 -4.11
C TRP A 78 -9.13 -4.97 -5.16
N GLN A 79 -8.44 -5.00 -6.29
CA GLN A 79 -8.81 -5.83 -7.44
C GLN A 79 -8.61 -7.32 -7.17
N LEU A 80 -7.55 -7.71 -6.44
CA LEU A 80 -7.38 -9.11 -6.02
C LEU A 80 -8.43 -9.52 -5.00
N SER A 81 -8.77 -8.66 -4.03
CA SER A 81 -9.86 -8.93 -3.08
C SER A 81 -11.20 -9.10 -3.81
N GLU A 82 -11.49 -8.26 -4.79
CA GLU A 82 -12.69 -8.39 -5.64
C GLU A 82 -12.68 -9.68 -6.46
N PHE A 83 -11.53 -10.08 -7.01
CA PHE A 83 -11.41 -11.37 -7.73
C PHE A 83 -11.74 -12.55 -6.83
N PHE A 84 -11.23 -12.60 -5.61
CA PHE A 84 -11.52 -13.73 -4.72
C PHE A 84 -12.99 -13.81 -4.28
N GLN A 85 -13.71 -12.68 -4.32
CA GLN A 85 -15.16 -12.65 -4.07
C GLN A 85 -15.99 -12.96 -5.34
N SER A 86 -15.70 -12.31 -6.46
CA SER A 86 -16.52 -12.32 -7.68
C SER A 86 -16.06 -13.27 -8.77
N LYS A 87 -14.82 -13.77 -8.69
CA LYS A 87 -14.15 -14.62 -9.69
C LYS A 87 -14.02 -14.01 -11.09
N ARG A 88 -14.10 -12.66 -11.20
CA ARG A 88 -13.99 -11.94 -12.48
C ARG A 88 -12.54 -11.89 -12.95
N LEU A 89 -12.24 -12.45 -14.11
CA LEU A 89 -10.89 -12.45 -14.69
C LEU A 89 -10.33 -11.02 -14.87
N LYS A 90 -11.18 -10.06 -15.23
CA LYS A 90 -10.79 -8.65 -15.36
C LYS A 90 -10.15 -8.11 -14.07
N SER A 91 -10.75 -8.38 -12.91
CA SER A 91 -10.22 -7.94 -11.62
C SER A 91 -8.87 -8.59 -11.31
N LEU A 92 -8.72 -9.88 -11.65
CA LEU A 92 -7.44 -10.57 -11.51
C LEU A 92 -6.34 -9.88 -12.34
N LEU A 93 -6.60 -9.67 -13.63
CA LEU A 93 -5.61 -9.08 -14.54
C LEU A 93 -5.23 -7.66 -14.11
N ILE A 94 -6.21 -6.81 -13.78
CA ILE A 94 -5.95 -5.46 -13.30
C ILE A 94 -5.15 -5.50 -11.99
N GLY A 95 -5.45 -6.41 -11.07
CA GLY A 95 -4.72 -6.57 -9.82
C GLY A 95 -3.25 -6.90 -10.05
N TRP A 96 -2.93 -7.84 -10.94
CA TRP A 96 -1.56 -8.23 -11.25
C TRP A 96 -0.80 -7.17 -12.07
N VAL A 97 -1.45 -6.49 -13.00
CA VAL A 97 -0.88 -5.34 -13.72
C VAL A 97 -0.57 -4.20 -12.72
N ALA A 98 -1.45 -3.96 -11.76
CA ALA A 98 -1.20 -2.96 -10.73
C ALA A 98 -0.01 -3.34 -9.82
N ILE A 99 0.22 -4.64 -9.53
CA ILE A 99 1.43 -5.11 -8.86
C ILE A 99 2.69 -4.72 -9.66
N SER A 100 2.70 -4.93 -10.98
CA SER A 100 3.87 -4.57 -11.79
C SER A 100 4.17 -3.07 -11.75
N PHE A 101 3.15 -2.21 -11.83
CA PHE A 101 3.32 -0.76 -11.69
C PHE A 101 3.83 -0.38 -10.29
N SER A 102 3.33 -1.03 -9.24
CA SER A 102 3.81 -0.84 -7.88
C SER A 102 5.28 -1.24 -7.74
N MET A 103 5.69 -2.35 -8.36
CA MET A 103 7.10 -2.79 -8.42
C MET A 103 7.97 -1.80 -9.18
N MET A 104 7.50 -1.23 -10.29
CA MET A 104 8.24 -0.19 -11.03
C MET A 104 8.52 1.04 -10.16
N GLY A 105 7.65 1.36 -9.20
CA GLY A 105 7.81 2.48 -8.28
C GLY A 105 8.95 2.30 -7.27
N LYS A 106 9.07 1.14 -6.63
CA LYS A 106 10.05 0.87 -5.55
C LYS A 106 10.57 -0.58 -5.49
N GLY A 107 10.50 -1.31 -6.57
CA GLY A 107 11.00 -2.69 -6.62
C GLY A 107 10.08 -3.71 -5.94
N PRO A 108 10.63 -4.86 -5.50
CA PRO A 108 9.87 -6.03 -5.03
C PRO A 108 8.89 -5.78 -3.88
N ILE A 109 9.04 -4.72 -3.09
CA ILE A 109 8.11 -4.39 -2.01
C ILE A 109 6.68 -4.18 -2.53
N GLY A 110 6.56 -3.69 -3.78
CA GLY A 110 5.27 -3.53 -4.46
C GLY A 110 4.56 -4.86 -4.79
N PHE A 111 5.29 -5.97 -4.81
CA PHE A 111 4.76 -7.33 -4.91
C PHE A 111 4.54 -7.95 -3.53
N VAL A 112 5.54 -7.85 -2.65
CA VAL A 112 5.56 -8.55 -1.35
C VAL A 112 4.36 -8.15 -0.49
N ILE A 113 4.06 -6.84 -0.37
CA ILE A 113 2.96 -6.38 0.49
C ILE A 113 1.60 -6.93 0.02
N PRO A 114 1.10 -6.64 -1.19
CA PRO A 114 -0.24 -7.08 -1.59
C PRO A 114 -0.38 -8.60 -1.65
N VAL A 115 0.63 -9.32 -2.14
CA VAL A 115 0.56 -10.78 -2.24
C VAL A 115 0.54 -11.42 -0.86
N THR A 116 1.37 -10.96 0.08
CA THR A 116 1.42 -11.54 1.43
C THR A 116 0.12 -11.29 2.20
N ILE A 117 -0.40 -10.06 2.20
CA ILE A 117 -1.63 -9.76 2.96
C ILE A 117 -2.84 -10.51 2.41
N ILE A 118 -2.96 -10.64 1.09
CA ILE A 118 -4.02 -11.43 0.44
C ILE A 118 -3.84 -12.92 0.73
N THR A 119 -2.62 -13.45 0.68
CA THR A 119 -2.34 -14.85 0.99
C THR A 119 -2.71 -15.20 2.43
N ILE A 120 -2.34 -14.34 3.38
CA ILE A 120 -2.68 -14.54 4.81
C ILE A 120 -4.21 -14.45 5.00
N ASP A 121 -4.90 -13.54 4.32
CA ASP A 121 -6.36 -13.45 4.36
C ASP A 121 -7.02 -14.73 3.83
N LEU A 122 -6.52 -15.29 2.73
CA LEU A 122 -7.01 -16.54 2.19
C LEU A 122 -6.77 -17.74 3.12
N LEU A 123 -5.62 -17.76 3.81
CA LEU A 123 -5.31 -18.75 4.84
C LEU A 123 -6.29 -18.63 6.02
N TYR A 124 -6.48 -17.43 6.54
CA TYR A 124 -7.39 -17.17 7.65
C TYR A 124 -8.84 -17.59 7.34
N ASN A 125 -9.28 -17.36 6.10
CA ASN A 125 -10.61 -17.73 5.64
C ASN A 125 -10.73 -19.19 5.16
N GLY A 126 -9.67 -20.01 5.26
CA GLY A 126 -9.67 -21.40 4.76
C GLY A 126 -9.77 -21.53 3.23
N LYS A 127 -9.47 -20.45 2.51
CA LYS A 127 -9.61 -20.36 1.05
C LYS A 127 -8.27 -20.43 0.30
N ILE A 128 -7.22 -20.92 0.94
CA ILE A 128 -5.86 -20.95 0.37
C ILE A 128 -5.76 -21.68 -0.97
N LYS A 129 -6.60 -22.71 -1.19
CA LYS A 129 -6.68 -23.43 -2.45
C LYS A 129 -6.96 -22.56 -3.68
N TYR A 130 -7.54 -21.36 -3.49
CA TYR A 130 -7.79 -20.44 -4.59
C TYR A 130 -6.50 -19.80 -5.16
N ILE A 131 -5.37 -19.89 -4.49
CA ILE A 131 -4.07 -19.47 -5.05
C ILE A 131 -3.68 -20.40 -6.22
N TRP A 132 -4.10 -21.66 -6.19
CA TRP A 132 -3.84 -22.63 -7.26
C TRP A 132 -4.86 -22.58 -8.40
N ASP A 133 -5.73 -21.55 -8.45
CA ASP A 133 -6.61 -21.33 -9.59
C ASP A 133 -5.78 -21.10 -10.87
N ARG A 134 -6.06 -21.87 -11.93
CA ARG A 134 -5.33 -21.78 -13.22
C ARG A 134 -5.28 -20.35 -13.78
N ARG A 135 -6.28 -19.54 -13.47
CA ARG A 135 -6.32 -18.12 -13.88
C ARG A 135 -5.22 -17.27 -13.24
N MET A 136 -4.72 -17.67 -12.07
CA MET A 136 -3.59 -16.97 -11.42
C MET A 136 -2.35 -16.94 -12.31
N PHE A 137 -2.12 -18.01 -13.10
CA PHE A 137 -1.04 -18.04 -14.08
C PHE A 137 -1.14 -16.90 -15.10
N LEU A 138 -2.35 -16.59 -15.58
CA LEU A 138 -2.58 -15.46 -16.50
C LEU A 138 -2.26 -14.12 -15.84
N GLY A 139 -2.59 -13.98 -14.56
CA GLY A 139 -2.25 -12.79 -13.78
C GLY A 139 -0.75 -12.61 -13.64
N VAL A 140 -0.03 -13.66 -13.22
CA VAL A 140 1.43 -13.65 -13.11
C VAL A 140 2.07 -13.34 -14.46
N LEU A 141 1.60 -13.94 -15.53
CA LEU A 141 2.10 -13.69 -16.88
C LEU A 141 1.89 -12.22 -17.29
N ALA A 142 0.72 -11.65 -17.02
CA ALA A 142 0.45 -10.23 -17.28
C ALA A 142 1.40 -9.31 -16.50
N CYS A 143 1.68 -9.64 -15.23
CA CYS A 143 2.63 -8.90 -14.41
C CYS A 143 4.05 -8.95 -15.02
N LEU A 144 4.53 -10.14 -15.38
CA LEU A 144 5.85 -10.33 -15.97
C LEU A 144 5.98 -9.59 -17.30
N LEU A 145 4.98 -9.67 -18.17
CA LEU A 145 4.96 -8.94 -19.44
C LEU A 145 5.06 -7.43 -19.24
N CYS A 146 4.36 -6.87 -18.25
CA CYS A 146 4.44 -5.44 -17.92
C CYS A 146 5.82 -5.03 -17.37
N LEU A 147 6.56 -5.95 -16.73
CA LEU A 147 7.89 -5.65 -16.19
C LEU A 147 9.01 -5.74 -17.25
N ILE A 148 8.77 -6.39 -18.41
CA ILE A 148 9.78 -6.55 -19.48
C ILE A 148 10.39 -5.23 -19.92
N PRO A 149 9.62 -4.18 -20.30
CA PRO A 149 10.19 -2.93 -20.81
C PRO A 149 11.18 -2.28 -19.83
N MET A 150 10.80 -2.25 -18.54
CA MET A 150 11.65 -1.68 -17.51
C MET A 150 12.90 -2.53 -17.27
N SER A 151 12.74 -3.85 -17.18
CA SER A 151 13.88 -4.77 -16.99
C SER A 151 14.86 -4.72 -18.16
N TYR A 152 14.34 -4.61 -19.38
CA TYR A 152 15.14 -4.40 -20.58
C TYR A 152 15.89 -3.07 -20.56
N GLY A 153 15.21 -1.97 -20.17
CA GLY A 153 15.86 -0.67 -20.03
C GLY A 153 16.97 -0.66 -18.97
N LEU A 154 16.76 -1.32 -17.83
CA LEU A 154 17.80 -1.47 -16.80
C LEU A 154 18.99 -2.29 -17.32
N TYR A 155 18.72 -3.36 -18.05
CA TYR A 155 19.78 -4.21 -18.64
C TYR A 155 20.60 -3.46 -19.69
N THR A 156 19.96 -2.70 -20.58
CA THR A 156 20.67 -1.98 -21.64
C THR A 156 21.51 -0.82 -21.10
N GLN A 157 21.08 -0.15 -20.03
CA GLN A 157 21.81 0.99 -19.46
C GLN A 157 22.90 0.58 -18.46
N PHE A 158 22.65 -0.45 -17.65
CA PHE A 158 23.49 -0.80 -16.49
C PHE A 158 23.96 -2.27 -16.50
N GLY A 159 23.61 -3.05 -17.53
CA GLY A 159 23.88 -4.48 -17.59
C GLY A 159 23.12 -5.26 -16.53
N PHE A 160 23.56 -6.49 -16.26
CA PHE A 160 22.94 -7.36 -15.25
C PHE A 160 22.97 -6.76 -13.84
N LYS A 161 24.00 -5.98 -13.51
CA LYS A 161 24.12 -5.30 -12.19
C LYS A 161 22.98 -4.31 -11.94
N GLY A 162 22.46 -3.65 -12.97
CA GLY A 162 21.32 -2.75 -12.84
C GLY A 162 20.04 -3.51 -12.49
N VAL A 163 19.81 -4.65 -13.11
CA VAL A 163 18.67 -5.54 -12.82
C VAL A 163 18.77 -6.10 -11.39
N GLU A 164 19.96 -6.61 -11.01
CA GLU A 164 20.23 -7.11 -9.66
C GLU A 164 20.05 -6.04 -8.60
N PHE A 165 20.59 -4.83 -8.85
CA PHE A 165 20.41 -3.71 -7.92
C PHE A 165 18.95 -3.38 -7.70
N PHE A 166 18.14 -3.30 -8.75
CA PHE A 166 16.73 -2.93 -8.64
C PHE A 166 15.88 -4.00 -7.98
N TYR A 167 16.05 -5.27 -8.36
CA TYR A 167 15.19 -6.35 -7.85
C TYR A 167 15.71 -6.97 -6.55
N TRP A 168 16.99 -6.85 -6.25
CA TRP A 168 17.57 -7.48 -5.07
C TRP A 168 18.16 -6.48 -4.08
N THR A 169 19.22 -5.78 -4.46
CA THR A 169 20.04 -4.98 -3.54
C THR A 169 19.23 -3.84 -2.88
N GLN A 170 18.42 -3.14 -3.67
CA GLN A 170 17.61 -2.02 -3.20
C GLN A 170 16.53 -2.42 -2.20
N SER A 171 16.05 -3.64 -2.22
CA SER A 171 14.96 -4.13 -1.35
C SER A 171 15.47 -5.14 -0.32
N PHE A 172 15.77 -6.34 -0.74
CA PHE A 172 16.22 -7.41 0.15
C PHE A 172 17.59 -7.14 0.76
N GLY A 173 18.51 -6.55 0.01
CA GLY A 173 19.84 -6.19 0.49
C GLY A 173 19.82 -5.23 1.68
N ARG A 174 18.80 -4.37 1.79
CA ARG A 174 18.63 -3.47 2.94
C ARG A 174 18.11 -4.19 4.19
N ILE A 175 17.35 -5.26 4.02
CA ILE A 175 16.84 -6.08 5.12
C ILE A 175 17.94 -7.01 5.63
N THR A 176 18.67 -7.66 4.71
CA THR A 176 19.73 -8.63 5.06
C THR A 176 21.04 -7.99 5.52
N GLY A 177 21.18 -6.66 5.37
CA GLY A 177 22.40 -5.94 5.73
C GLY A 177 23.53 -6.09 4.70
N SER A 178 23.27 -6.68 3.53
CA SER A 178 24.25 -6.79 2.44
C SER A 178 24.42 -5.49 1.63
N SER A 179 23.60 -4.47 1.89
CA SER A 179 23.75 -3.13 1.32
C SER A 179 24.69 -2.27 2.18
N SER A 180 25.45 -1.38 1.51
CA SER A 180 26.31 -0.39 2.18
C SER A 180 25.55 0.69 2.96
N TRP A 181 24.23 0.70 2.87
CA TRP A 181 23.37 1.71 3.52
C TRP A 181 22.85 1.22 4.87
N SER A 182 23.23 1.92 5.92
CA SER A 182 22.71 1.72 7.27
C SER A 182 22.45 3.07 7.92
N ASN A 183 21.46 3.14 8.81
CA ASN A 183 21.27 4.27 9.69
C ASN A 183 20.96 3.76 11.12
N ALA A 184 21.44 4.50 12.12
CA ALA A 184 21.30 4.13 13.54
C ALA A 184 19.88 4.39 14.07
N THR A 185 18.86 3.89 13.39
CA THR A 185 17.46 4.05 13.80
C THR A 185 16.95 2.82 14.53
N GLY A 186 16.32 3.02 15.69
CA GLY A 186 15.73 1.94 16.49
C GLY A 186 14.55 1.24 15.81
N PRO A 187 14.09 0.09 16.32
CA PRO A 187 13.00 -0.68 15.73
C PRO A 187 11.66 0.06 15.75
N LEU A 188 11.43 0.95 16.72
CA LEU A 188 10.19 1.74 16.83
C LEU A 188 10.20 3.04 16.01
N TYR A 189 11.28 3.33 15.29
CA TYR A 189 11.42 4.56 14.54
C TYR A 189 10.25 4.81 13.56
N LEU A 190 9.92 3.82 12.74
CA LEU A 190 8.83 3.96 11.76
C LEU A 190 7.47 4.09 12.42
N PHE A 191 7.25 3.42 13.56
CA PHE A 191 6.01 3.59 14.31
C PHE A 191 5.89 5.02 14.87
N ASN A 192 6.96 5.58 15.44
CA ASN A 192 6.97 6.96 15.89
C ASN A 192 6.70 7.94 14.72
N VAL A 193 7.33 7.73 13.57
CA VAL A 193 7.05 8.52 12.36
C VAL A 193 5.58 8.42 11.96
N PHE A 194 4.99 7.23 12.02
CA PHE A 194 3.59 7.03 11.70
C PHE A 194 2.65 7.83 12.63
N LEU A 195 2.96 7.94 13.91
CA LEU A 195 2.14 8.70 14.85
C LEU A 195 1.97 10.18 14.44
N TYR A 196 3.00 10.78 13.86
CA TYR A 196 2.94 12.13 13.30
C TYR A 196 2.30 12.17 11.90
N ALA A 197 2.64 11.21 11.07
CA ALA A 197 2.23 11.18 9.68
C ALA A 197 0.72 10.95 9.50
N PHE A 198 0.07 10.28 10.45
CA PHE A 198 -1.37 10.03 10.39
C PHE A 198 -2.19 11.06 11.19
N LEU A 199 -1.58 12.14 11.68
CA LEU A 199 -2.34 13.24 12.27
C LEU A 199 -3.36 13.81 11.26
N PRO A 200 -4.53 14.27 11.76
CA PRO A 200 -4.97 14.30 13.15
C PRO A 200 -5.61 12.99 13.65
N TRP A 201 -5.64 11.94 12.87
CA TRP A 201 -6.43 10.72 13.07
C TRP A 201 -5.77 9.65 13.94
N THR A 202 -4.52 9.86 14.34
CA THR A 202 -3.66 8.87 15.02
C THR A 202 -4.29 8.29 16.27
N ILE A 203 -4.89 9.11 17.14
CA ILE A 203 -5.48 8.63 18.40
C ILE A 203 -6.66 7.69 18.11
N ILE A 204 -7.55 8.09 17.20
CA ILE A 204 -8.69 7.26 16.80
C ILE A 204 -8.21 5.95 16.18
N PHE A 205 -7.16 6.00 15.37
CA PHE A 205 -6.56 4.83 14.77
C PHE A 205 -6.03 3.82 15.82
N LEU A 206 -5.35 4.29 16.87
CA LEU A 206 -4.86 3.40 17.92
C LEU A 206 -5.99 2.62 18.59
N PHE A 207 -7.11 3.30 18.92
CA PHE A 207 -8.32 2.63 19.40
C PHE A 207 -8.90 1.66 18.37
N ALA A 208 -8.94 2.08 17.10
CA ALA A 208 -9.44 1.25 16.01
C ALA A 208 -8.65 -0.04 15.85
N LEU A 209 -7.32 0.06 15.86
CA LEU A 209 -6.42 -1.07 15.72
C LEU A 209 -6.60 -2.09 16.86
N ILE A 210 -6.60 -1.63 18.12
CA ILE A 210 -6.80 -2.49 19.29
C ILE A 210 -8.16 -3.19 19.22
N ASN A 211 -9.25 -2.43 19.01
CA ASN A 211 -10.59 -2.98 18.93
C ASN A 211 -10.74 -3.99 17.79
N ARG A 212 -10.08 -3.73 16.66
CA ARG A 212 -10.12 -4.62 15.51
C ARG A 212 -9.38 -5.93 15.77
N ILE A 213 -8.19 -5.87 16.38
CA ILE A 213 -7.42 -7.06 16.77
C ILE A 213 -8.21 -7.91 17.75
N VAL A 214 -8.81 -7.29 18.78
CA VAL A 214 -9.64 -7.99 19.76
C VAL A 214 -10.85 -8.66 19.08
N LYS A 215 -11.51 -7.96 18.14
CA LYS A 215 -12.63 -8.51 17.40
C LYS A 215 -12.22 -9.74 16.58
N VAL A 216 -11.13 -9.65 15.79
CA VAL A 216 -10.60 -10.76 15.00
C VAL A 216 -10.25 -11.97 15.86
N TYR A 217 -9.65 -11.74 17.03
CA TYR A 217 -9.33 -12.80 17.97
C TYR A 217 -10.58 -13.52 18.50
N LYS A 218 -11.63 -12.76 18.86
CA LYS A 218 -12.91 -13.32 19.35
C LYS A 218 -13.65 -14.11 18.28
N GLU A 219 -13.61 -13.64 17.02
CA GLU A 219 -14.35 -14.22 15.88
C GLU A 219 -13.54 -15.25 15.07
N ARG A 220 -12.34 -15.64 15.53
CA ARG A 220 -11.46 -16.58 14.80
C ARG A 220 -12.11 -17.94 14.48
N ASN A 221 -13.03 -18.38 15.32
CA ASN A 221 -13.75 -19.68 15.18
C ASN A 221 -15.19 -19.50 14.72
N SER A 222 -15.63 -18.29 14.38
CA SER A 222 -16.98 -18.05 13.89
C SER A 222 -17.07 -18.26 12.38
N ASP A 223 -18.28 -18.58 11.89
CA ASP A 223 -18.53 -18.73 10.45
C ASP A 223 -18.45 -17.39 9.72
N GLU A 224 -18.84 -16.30 10.39
CA GLU A 224 -18.71 -14.92 9.88
C GLU A 224 -17.40 -14.30 10.40
N LYS A 225 -16.34 -14.43 9.60
CA LYS A 225 -15.04 -13.87 9.94
C LYS A 225 -14.94 -12.40 9.53
N THR A 226 -14.42 -11.62 10.46
CA THR A 226 -14.06 -10.22 10.19
C THR A 226 -12.94 -10.13 9.13
N GLU A 227 -13.03 -9.15 8.23
CA GLU A 227 -11.97 -8.80 7.28
C GLU A 227 -10.67 -8.49 8.02
N ILE A 228 -9.55 -9.07 7.60
CA ILE A 228 -8.24 -8.88 8.25
C ILE A 228 -7.21 -8.18 7.35
N ILE A 229 -7.51 -7.94 6.07
CA ILE A 229 -6.59 -7.32 5.12
C ILE A 229 -6.15 -5.94 5.60
N SER A 230 -7.06 -5.14 6.19
CA SER A 230 -6.72 -3.82 6.72
C SER A 230 -5.75 -3.88 7.89
N ILE A 231 -5.87 -4.87 8.80
CA ILE A 231 -4.89 -5.08 9.88
C ILE A 231 -3.56 -5.51 9.29
N LEU A 232 -3.58 -6.50 8.41
CA LEU A 232 -2.36 -7.04 7.78
C LEU A 232 -1.65 -5.98 6.95
N GLY A 233 -2.40 -5.16 6.21
CA GLY A 233 -1.87 -4.07 5.40
C GLY A 233 -1.22 -2.95 6.23
N PHE A 234 -1.56 -2.84 7.51
CA PHE A 234 -0.86 -1.97 8.45
C PHE A 234 0.31 -2.70 9.14
N VAL A 235 0.04 -3.83 9.78
CA VAL A 235 0.99 -4.51 10.67
C VAL A 235 2.15 -5.14 9.90
N PHE A 236 1.88 -5.84 8.80
CA PHE A 236 2.89 -6.56 8.05
C PHE A 236 3.98 -5.64 7.44
N PRO A 237 3.63 -4.56 6.69
CA PRO A 237 4.64 -3.63 6.20
C PRO A 237 5.36 -2.91 7.33
N MET A 238 4.66 -2.56 8.42
CA MET A 238 5.27 -1.90 9.58
C MET A 238 6.36 -2.79 10.20
N ILE A 239 6.12 -4.08 10.37
CA ILE A 239 7.10 -5.03 10.91
C ILE A 239 8.27 -5.18 9.94
N ILE A 240 8.03 -5.52 8.67
CA ILE A 240 9.11 -5.79 7.70
C ILE A 240 10.01 -4.57 7.50
N LEU A 241 9.42 -3.39 7.36
CA LEU A 241 10.19 -2.16 7.16
C LEU A 241 10.95 -1.76 8.44
N SER A 242 10.41 -2.08 9.62
CA SER A 242 11.10 -1.84 10.90
C SER A 242 12.28 -2.77 11.14
N LEU A 243 12.32 -3.93 10.50
CA LEU A 243 13.47 -4.86 10.52
C LEU A 243 14.60 -4.43 9.57
N SER A 244 14.35 -3.52 8.64
CA SER A 244 15.38 -3.03 7.73
C SER A 244 16.50 -2.29 8.48
N ASN A 245 17.76 -2.47 8.03
CA ASN A 245 18.91 -1.74 8.56
C ASN A 245 18.96 -0.26 8.10
N TYR A 246 18.21 0.08 7.05
CA TYR A 246 18.10 1.44 6.55
C TYR A 246 16.63 1.86 6.47
N LYS A 247 16.24 2.81 7.32
CA LYS A 247 14.86 3.28 7.44
C LYS A 247 14.74 4.75 7.09
N LEU A 248 13.79 5.07 6.23
CA LEU A 248 13.46 6.46 5.89
C LEU A 248 12.02 6.76 6.31
N PRO A 249 11.72 8.02 6.72
CA PRO A 249 10.40 8.39 7.25
C PRO A 249 9.24 8.03 6.31
N HIS A 250 9.43 8.20 5.01
CA HIS A 250 8.40 8.00 3.99
C HIS A 250 8.08 6.51 3.71
N TYR A 251 8.83 5.56 4.30
CA TYR A 251 8.50 4.13 4.14
C TYR A 251 7.13 3.76 4.73
N ILE A 252 6.65 4.54 5.72
CA ILE A 252 5.35 4.30 6.34
C ILE A 252 4.15 4.67 5.45
N TYR A 253 4.37 5.35 4.34
CA TYR A 253 3.24 5.81 3.52
C TYR A 253 2.38 4.67 3.01
N CYS A 254 2.95 3.50 2.73
CA CYS A 254 2.22 2.32 2.26
C CYS A 254 1.17 1.79 3.27
N VAL A 255 1.26 2.13 4.56
CA VAL A 255 0.29 1.67 5.58
C VAL A 255 -0.89 2.63 5.76
N ILE A 256 -0.79 3.88 5.29
CA ILE A 256 -1.80 4.93 5.49
C ILE A 256 -3.20 4.55 4.96
N PRO A 257 -3.36 3.96 3.76
CA PRO A 257 -4.67 3.56 3.27
C PRO A 257 -5.39 2.58 4.20
N PHE A 258 -4.67 1.61 4.73
CA PHE A 258 -5.21 0.60 5.65
C PHE A 258 -5.55 1.20 7.01
N ALA A 259 -4.70 2.09 7.53
CA ALA A 259 -4.99 2.85 8.75
C ALA A 259 -6.27 3.69 8.59
N SER A 260 -6.48 4.30 7.43
CA SER A 260 -7.68 5.09 7.15
C SER A 260 -8.95 4.23 7.16
N VAL A 261 -8.90 3.01 6.59
CA VAL A 261 -10.03 2.08 6.63
C VAL A 261 -10.36 1.65 8.06
N LEU A 262 -9.35 1.25 8.85
CA LEU A 262 -9.53 0.86 10.25
C LEU A 262 -10.17 1.99 11.08
N THR A 263 -9.67 3.21 10.91
CA THR A 263 -10.16 4.40 11.60
C THR A 263 -11.61 4.72 11.21
N ALA A 264 -11.94 4.63 9.92
CA ALA A 264 -13.30 4.87 9.42
C ALA A 264 -14.33 3.89 10.01
N VAL A 265 -13.95 2.61 10.13
CA VAL A 265 -14.79 1.58 10.78
C VAL A 265 -15.07 1.95 12.24
N GLN A 266 -14.06 2.44 12.96
CA GLN A 266 -14.19 2.82 14.36
C GLN A 266 -15.09 4.06 14.54
N ILE A 267 -14.91 5.08 13.69
CA ILE A 267 -15.76 6.29 13.71
C ILE A 267 -17.21 5.92 13.46
N ASN A 268 -17.49 5.10 12.45
CA ASN A 268 -18.86 4.68 12.16
C ASN A 268 -19.49 3.87 13.31
N LYS A 269 -18.69 3.04 13.99
CA LYS A 269 -19.16 2.29 15.16
C LYS A 269 -19.55 3.23 16.31
N TRP A 270 -18.79 4.28 16.55
CA TRP A 270 -19.12 5.26 17.59
C TRP A 270 -20.38 6.05 17.24
N SER A 271 -20.48 6.50 15.98
CA SER A 271 -21.69 7.22 15.51
C SER A 271 -22.98 6.38 15.54
N ALA A 272 -22.87 5.05 15.41
CA ALA A 272 -24.04 4.17 15.47
C ALA A 272 -24.49 3.85 16.92
N ASN A 273 -23.64 4.11 17.90
CA ASN A 273 -23.91 3.87 19.33
C ASN A 273 -24.28 5.16 20.09
N SER A 274 -24.24 6.31 19.40
CA SER A 274 -24.71 7.62 19.89
C SER A 274 -26.13 7.87 19.46
#